data_45a102b633bfc124e0eec3692f147e4f
#
_entry.id   45a102b633bfc124e0eec3692f147e4f
#
_cell.length_a   1.000
_cell.length_b   1.000
_cell.length_c   1.000
_cell.angle_alpha   90.00
_cell.angle_beta   90.00
_cell.angle_gamma   90.00
#
_symmetry.space_group_name_H-M   'P 1'
#
loop_
_entity.id
_entity.type
_entity.pdbx_description
1 polymer ?
#
loop_
_entity_poly.entity_id
_entity_poly.type
_entity_poly.pdbx_seq_one_letter_code
_entity_poly.pdbx_strand_id
1 'polypeptide(L)'
;IDKALEVANAIEGLPAPPESFRAFIVPGNASQTFAGSWYQVPNGFIELQKSSANTDISDKNGNYSLEGAKYGIYKGEELVETLVTDKKGYAKSKELAEGSYTVKEISAPEGFAIDPSAHNVTVKAEGTSTVKVKDMPQNNPVKLLLKKLDADTQQNSAQGTGSLANAEFTIKFYTEQSATDPGANGKKPVRTWILKTDASGEIHFTKDYLVSGDEFFYASDGKTVCFPLGTVTVQETKAPAGYLPNESVFVQQITSTGTEETISIYNASSVEEQVFRGGVKIQKRDLETQGTQAQGTASLADAEFTITTLNKQPVWVGGKLYENGQAVLPIKSDTHGIAASAADALPLGHYRIEETKAPSGYLTDGAKALEFDITQNGEIVDLTTEETSVSNQIIRGGVKIQKRDLETGEAKPQGNASLKDAEFTITNLGPNPVLVDGTLYEKDQVVLTLKTDEKGLASTKKDTLPYGHYRVDETKAPEGYLNEGKLSQEFHITENGKILDLTAKETAISNQVIRGDLEFVKVSDGDLNRLAN
;
A
#
# COMPACT_ATOMS: atom_id res chain seq x y z
N ILE A 1 -35.25 -63.43 -84.11
CA ILE A 1 -34.31 -62.53 -84.81
C ILE A 1 -34.63 -61.06 -84.45
N ASP A 2 -35.90 -60.66 -84.44
CA ASP A 2 -36.30 -59.26 -84.24
C ASP A 2 -35.91 -58.68 -82.88
N LYS A 3 -36.05 -59.47 -81.81
CA LYS A 3 -35.60 -59.02 -80.45
C LYS A 3 -34.10 -58.89 -80.32
N ALA A 4 -33.31 -59.66 -81.06
CA ALA A 4 -31.86 -59.55 -81.06
C ALA A 4 -31.38 -58.30 -81.82
N LEU A 5 -32.14 -57.95 -82.90
CA LEU A 5 -31.89 -56.73 -83.67
C LEU A 5 -32.27 -55.46 -82.88
N GLU A 6 -33.34 -55.49 -82.10
CA GLU A 6 -33.75 -54.42 -81.23
C GLU A 6 -32.70 -54.16 -80.15
N VAL A 7 -32.17 -55.21 -79.53
CA VAL A 7 -31.10 -55.08 -78.51
C VAL A 7 -29.79 -54.58 -79.12
N ALA A 8 -29.45 -55.07 -80.35
CA ALA A 8 -28.27 -54.60 -81.04
C ALA A 8 -28.35 -53.11 -81.41
N ASN A 9 -29.51 -52.66 -81.91
CA ASN A 9 -29.75 -51.24 -82.22
C ASN A 9 -29.82 -50.34 -80.99
N ALA A 10 -30.25 -50.87 -79.86
CA ALA A 10 -30.28 -50.13 -78.60
C ALA A 10 -28.88 -49.94 -77.96
N ILE A 11 -27.92 -50.76 -78.41
CA ILE A 11 -26.50 -50.64 -77.92
C ILE A 11 -25.67 -49.72 -78.84
N GLU A 12 -26.13 -49.53 -80.08
CA GLU A 12 -25.48 -48.69 -81.08
C GLU A 12 -25.57 -47.19 -80.63
N GLY A 13 -24.49 -46.62 -80.20
CA GLY A 13 -24.42 -45.23 -79.66
C GLY A 13 -24.18 -45.12 -78.16
N LEU A 14 -24.10 -46.22 -77.44
CA LEU A 14 -23.65 -46.21 -76.09
C LEU A 14 -22.12 -46.02 -76.02
N PRO A 15 -21.58 -45.29 -74.97
CA PRO A 15 -20.14 -45.15 -74.81
C PRO A 15 -19.47 -46.53 -74.65
N ALA A 16 -18.23 -46.65 -75.15
CA ALA A 16 -17.45 -47.88 -75.02
C ALA A 16 -17.38 -48.33 -73.56
N PRO A 17 -17.54 -49.61 -73.27
CA PRO A 17 -17.44 -50.09 -71.91
C PRO A 17 -16.03 -49.88 -71.40
N PRO A 18 -15.86 -49.72 -70.07
CA PRO A 18 -14.56 -49.57 -69.42
C PRO A 18 -13.63 -50.74 -69.83
N GLU A 19 -12.29 -50.46 -69.81
CA GLU A 19 -11.27 -51.46 -70.13
C GLU A 19 -11.33 -52.73 -69.28
N SER A 20 -11.85 -52.64 -68.05
CA SER A 20 -12.06 -53.77 -67.13
C SER A 20 -13.33 -54.61 -67.46
N PHE A 21 -14.14 -54.17 -68.38
CA PHE A 21 -15.34 -54.91 -68.77
C PHE A 21 -14.97 -56.22 -69.50
N ARG A 22 -15.56 -57.33 -69.07
CA ARG A 22 -15.43 -58.65 -69.71
C ARG A 22 -16.79 -59.20 -70.04
N ALA A 23 -16.96 -59.59 -71.27
CA ALA A 23 -18.14 -60.29 -71.71
C ALA A 23 -17.74 -61.71 -72.08
N PHE A 24 -18.58 -62.65 -71.79
CA PHE A 24 -18.38 -64.03 -72.15
C PHE A 24 -19.69 -64.67 -72.64
N ILE A 25 -19.54 -65.61 -73.54
CA ILE A 25 -20.63 -66.41 -74.04
C ILE A 25 -20.30 -67.87 -73.77
N VAL A 26 -21.19 -68.57 -73.08
CA VAL A 26 -21.10 -70.05 -72.91
C VAL A 26 -22.03 -70.71 -73.83
N PRO A 27 -21.48 -71.36 -74.88
CA PRO A 27 -22.32 -72.08 -75.82
C PRO A 27 -23.03 -73.27 -75.13
N GLY A 28 -24.35 -73.31 -75.19
CA GLY A 28 -25.14 -74.45 -74.69
C GLY A 28 -25.24 -75.55 -75.72
N ASN A 29 -25.20 -76.78 -75.24
CA ASN A 29 -25.47 -77.95 -76.11
C ASN A 29 -26.96 -78.01 -76.50
N ALA A 30 -27.24 -77.75 -77.74
CA ALA A 30 -28.47 -77.94 -78.49
C ALA A 30 -29.60 -76.92 -78.39
N SER A 31 -29.71 -76.04 -77.37
CA SER A 31 -30.85 -75.11 -77.37
C SER A 31 -30.71 -73.81 -76.53
N GLN A 32 -29.70 -73.61 -75.73
CA GLN A 32 -29.51 -72.36 -74.98
C GLN A 32 -28.06 -71.95 -74.95
N THR A 33 -27.79 -70.66 -75.22
CA THR A 33 -26.53 -70.01 -75.08
C THR A 33 -26.65 -69.00 -73.91
N PHE A 34 -25.75 -69.09 -72.97
CA PHE A 34 -25.69 -68.12 -71.87
C PHE A 34 -24.66 -67.01 -72.16
N ALA A 35 -25.06 -65.76 -72.01
CA ALA A 35 -24.18 -64.64 -72.10
C ALA A 35 -24.15 -63.95 -70.75
N GLY A 36 -23.00 -63.56 -70.32
CA GLY A 36 -22.80 -62.85 -69.11
C GLY A 36 -21.72 -61.80 -69.28
N SER A 37 -21.71 -60.85 -68.42
CA SER A 37 -20.65 -59.86 -68.32
C SER A 37 -20.31 -59.56 -66.86
N TRP A 38 -19.10 -59.25 -66.59
CA TRP A 38 -18.66 -58.69 -65.31
C TRP A 38 -17.79 -57.47 -65.57
N TYR A 39 -17.87 -56.59 -64.69
CA TYR A 39 -17.11 -55.36 -64.70
C TYR A 39 -16.43 -55.20 -63.35
N GLN A 40 -15.11 -55.10 -63.35
CA GLN A 40 -14.39 -54.77 -62.16
C GLN A 40 -14.34 -53.26 -62.11
N VAL A 41 -15.00 -52.69 -61.10
CA VAL A 41 -14.92 -51.28 -60.87
C VAL A 41 -13.46 -50.96 -60.50
N PRO A 42 -12.76 -50.15 -61.30
CA PRO A 42 -11.37 -49.83 -60.97
C PRO A 42 -11.34 -49.10 -59.66
N ASN A 43 -10.38 -49.46 -58.82
CA ASN A 43 -10.15 -48.87 -57.51
C ASN A 43 -9.01 -47.89 -57.58
N GLY A 44 -9.02 -46.94 -56.63
CA GLY A 44 -7.95 -46.01 -56.40
C GLY A 44 -7.84 -45.68 -54.88
N PHE A 45 -7.08 -44.67 -54.52
CA PHE A 45 -6.82 -44.31 -53.14
C PHE A 45 -7.09 -42.84 -52.90
N ILE A 46 -7.41 -42.52 -51.64
CA ILE A 46 -7.36 -41.15 -51.11
C ILE A 46 -6.18 -41.08 -50.14
N GLU A 47 -5.30 -40.10 -50.34
CA GLU A 47 -4.28 -39.72 -49.39
C GLU A 47 -4.67 -38.40 -48.75
N LEU A 48 -4.57 -38.34 -47.42
CA LEU A 48 -4.78 -37.13 -46.63
C LEU A 48 -3.42 -36.61 -46.16
N GLN A 49 -3.15 -35.31 -46.35
CA GLN A 49 -2.01 -34.61 -45.80
C GLN A 49 -2.49 -33.45 -44.96
N LYS A 50 -2.38 -33.62 -43.64
CA LYS A 50 -2.70 -32.62 -42.62
C LYS A 50 -1.50 -31.78 -42.28
N SER A 51 -1.70 -30.49 -42.04
CA SER A 51 -0.69 -29.57 -41.54
C SER A 51 -1.30 -28.54 -40.58
N SER A 52 -0.47 -27.86 -39.83
CA SER A 52 -0.91 -26.70 -39.02
C SER A 52 -1.20 -25.50 -39.91
N ALA A 53 -2.26 -24.76 -39.59
CA ALA A 53 -2.55 -23.47 -40.22
C ALA A 53 -1.64 -22.34 -39.68
N ASN A 54 -1.07 -22.53 -38.48
CA ASN A 54 -0.19 -21.55 -37.83
C ASN A 54 1.01 -22.24 -37.16
N THR A 55 2.11 -22.33 -37.90
CA THR A 55 3.35 -23.00 -37.45
C THR A 55 4.09 -22.24 -36.39
N ASP A 56 3.92 -20.90 -36.25
CA ASP A 56 4.54 -20.10 -35.18
C ASP A 56 4.03 -20.52 -33.78
N ILE A 57 2.78 -20.96 -33.70
CA ILE A 57 2.17 -21.49 -32.49
C ILE A 57 2.53 -22.95 -32.23
N SER A 58 2.48 -23.80 -33.29
CA SER A 58 2.50 -25.26 -33.12
C SER A 58 3.89 -25.89 -33.28
N ASP A 59 4.82 -25.27 -34.06
CA ASP A 59 6.11 -25.86 -34.34
C ASP A 59 6.98 -25.94 -33.05
N LYS A 60 7.62 -27.10 -32.88
CA LYS A 60 8.48 -27.42 -31.71
C LYS A 60 7.75 -27.33 -30.37
N ASN A 61 6.44 -27.29 -30.38
CA ASN A 61 5.61 -27.32 -29.19
C ASN A 61 4.92 -28.67 -29.06
N GLY A 62 5.35 -29.48 -28.09
CA GLY A 62 4.87 -30.86 -27.88
C GLY A 62 3.39 -30.98 -27.48
N ASN A 63 2.71 -29.85 -27.23
CA ASN A 63 1.28 -29.82 -26.92
C ASN A 63 0.40 -29.87 -28.18
N TYR A 64 1.03 -29.88 -29.36
CA TYR A 64 0.33 -30.00 -30.65
C TYR A 64 0.82 -31.23 -31.38
N SER A 65 -0.09 -32.10 -31.77
CA SER A 65 0.21 -33.32 -32.52
C SER A 65 -0.60 -33.36 -33.78
N LEU A 66 0.01 -33.76 -34.91
CA LEU A 66 -0.73 -34.08 -36.12
C LEU A 66 -1.23 -35.54 -36.15
N GLU A 67 -0.75 -36.35 -35.17
CA GLU A 67 -1.14 -37.77 -35.04
C GLU A 67 -2.50 -37.90 -34.38
N GLY A 68 -3.31 -38.81 -34.90
CA GLY A 68 -4.56 -39.21 -34.27
C GLY A 68 -5.82 -38.45 -34.75
N ALA A 69 -5.69 -37.49 -35.66
CA ALA A 69 -6.85 -36.88 -36.30
C ALA A 69 -7.67 -37.94 -37.05
N LYS A 70 -8.97 -37.91 -36.90
CA LYS A 70 -9.87 -38.85 -37.56
C LYS A 70 -10.65 -38.14 -38.64
N TYR A 71 -10.58 -38.68 -39.88
CA TYR A 71 -11.30 -38.16 -41.03
C TYR A 71 -12.21 -39.25 -41.60
N GLY A 72 -13.51 -38.96 -41.76
CA GLY A 72 -14.46 -39.83 -42.45
C GLY A 72 -14.41 -39.60 -43.95
N ILE A 73 -14.31 -40.69 -44.72
CA ILE A 73 -14.54 -40.72 -46.18
C ILE A 73 -15.99 -41.10 -46.40
N TYR A 74 -16.74 -40.22 -47.04
CA TYR A 74 -18.17 -40.40 -47.29
C TYR A 74 -18.46 -40.54 -48.79
N LYS A 75 -19.36 -41.45 -49.13
CA LYS A 75 -19.99 -41.55 -50.48
C LYS A 75 -21.45 -41.15 -50.35
N GLY A 76 -21.77 -39.91 -50.73
CA GLY A 76 -23.01 -39.27 -50.31
C GLY A 76 -23.03 -39.05 -48.79
N GLU A 77 -24.03 -39.66 -48.11
CA GLU A 77 -24.13 -39.57 -46.63
C GLU A 77 -23.53 -40.79 -45.91
N GLU A 78 -23.15 -41.84 -46.68
CA GLU A 78 -22.59 -43.07 -46.11
C GLU A 78 -21.12 -42.94 -45.77
N LEU A 79 -20.76 -43.23 -44.51
CA LEU A 79 -19.37 -43.32 -44.06
C LEU A 79 -18.76 -44.63 -44.58
N VAL A 80 -17.84 -44.51 -45.53
CA VAL A 80 -17.20 -45.66 -46.21
C VAL A 80 -15.96 -46.11 -45.39
N GLU A 81 -15.18 -45.17 -44.88
CA GLU A 81 -13.94 -45.44 -44.13
C GLU A 81 -13.60 -44.29 -43.20
N THR A 82 -12.87 -44.57 -42.12
CA THR A 82 -12.25 -43.59 -41.25
C THR A 82 -10.74 -43.64 -41.38
N LEU A 83 -10.13 -42.55 -41.77
CA LEU A 83 -8.69 -42.36 -41.79
C LEU A 83 -8.22 -41.85 -40.41
N VAL A 84 -7.01 -42.29 -40.00
CA VAL A 84 -6.35 -41.78 -38.80
C VAL A 84 -4.95 -41.30 -39.21
N THR A 85 -4.61 -40.06 -38.89
CA THR A 85 -3.32 -39.47 -39.28
C THR A 85 -2.18 -39.99 -38.43
N ASP A 86 -1.01 -40.14 -39.03
CA ASP A 86 0.26 -40.40 -38.35
C ASP A 86 0.93 -39.12 -37.81
N LYS A 87 2.13 -39.25 -37.21
CA LYS A 87 2.93 -38.12 -36.68
C LYS A 87 3.26 -37.04 -37.71
N LYS A 88 3.22 -37.38 -39.02
CA LYS A 88 3.46 -36.44 -40.10
C LYS A 88 2.17 -35.83 -40.64
N GLY A 89 1.05 -36.15 -40.04
CA GLY A 89 -0.29 -35.75 -40.52
C GLY A 89 -0.73 -36.48 -41.77
N TYR A 90 -0.15 -37.64 -42.07
CA TYR A 90 -0.46 -38.44 -43.28
C TYR A 90 -1.41 -39.59 -42.93
N ALA A 91 -2.37 -39.82 -43.82
CA ALA A 91 -3.18 -41.03 -43.80
C ALA A 91 -3.52 -41.45 -45.25
N LYS A 92 -3.71 -42.75 -45.45
CA LYS A 92 -4.09 -43.32 -46.75
C LYS A 92 -5.26 -44.29 -46.59
N SER A 93 -6.23 -44.20 -47.48
CA SER A 93 -7.38 -45.08 -47.50
C SER A 93 -7.02 -46.51 -47.98
N LYS A 94 -7.88 -47.47 -47.70
CA LYS A 94 -7.95 -48.70 -48.46
C LYS A 94 -8.35 -48.41 -49.93
N GLU A 95 -8.37 -49.41 -50.73
CA GLU A 95 -8.87 -49.28 -52.08
C GLU A 95 -10.37 -48.86 -52.13
N LEU A 96 -10.65 -47.79 -52.85
CA LEU A 96 -11.98 -47.24 -53.04
C LEU A 96 -12.37 -47.30 -54.50
N ALA A 97 -13.61 -47.61 -54.75
CA ALA A 97 -14.15 -47.61 -56.15
C ALA A 97 -14.02 -46.18 -56.73
N GLU A 98 -13.80 -46.11 -58.05
CA GLU A 98 -13.81 -44.84 -58.78
C GLU A 98 -15.12 -44.07 -58.51
N GLY A 99 -15.01 -42.78 -58.29
CA GLY A 99 -16.17 -41.92 -58.01
C GLY A 99 -15.86 -40.72 -57.13
N SER A 100 -16.88 -39.94 -56.79
CA SER A 100 -16.81 -38.78 -55.97
C SER A 100 -17.04 -39.12 -54.49
N TYR A 101 -16.18 -38.60 -53.66
CA TYR A 101 -16.22 -38.75 -52.20
C TYR A 101 -16.09 -37.39 -51.50
N THR A 102 -16.51 -37.36 -50.25
CA THR A 102 -16.30 -36.20 -49.37
C THR A 102 -15.49 -36.65 -48.17
N VAL A 103 -14.42 -35.90 -47.83
CA VAL A 103 -13.60 -36.13 -46.63
C VAL A 103 -13.93 -35.05 -45.63
N LYS A 104 -14.30 -35.45 -44.41
CA LYS A 104 -14.63 -34.53 -43.29
C LYS A 104 -13.89 -34.95 -42.04
N GLU A 105 -13.40 -33.99 -41.25
CA GLU A 105 -12.84 -34.27 -39.96
C GLU A 105 -13.95 -34.71 -38.99
N ILE A 106 -13.73 -35.79 -38.26
CA ILE A 106 -14.61 -36.32 -37.22
C ILE A 106 -14.09 -35.92 -35.83
N SER A 107 -12.76 -35.88 -35.68
CA SER A 107 -12.08 -35.58 -34.40
C SER A 107 -10.74 -34.97 -34.72
N ALA A 108 -10.52 -33.74 -34.19
CA ALA A 108 -9.23 -33.09 -34.26
C ALA A 108 -8.19 -33.82 -33.39
N PRO A 109 -6.90 -33.72 -33.73
CA PRO A 109 -5.83 -34.24 -32.88
C PRO A 109 -5.55 -33.30 -31.73
N GLU A 110 -4.67 -33.72 -30.82
CA GLU A 110 -4.32 -32.94 -29.64
C GLU A 110 -3.81 -31.53 -30.00
N GLY A 111 -4.36 -30.51 -29.32
CA GLY A 111 -3.96 -29.10 -29.45
C GLY A 111 -4.54 -28.36 -30.66
N PHE A 112 -5.35 -29.01 -31.49
CA PHE A 112 -5.96 -28.37 -32.65
C PHE A 112 -7.47 -28.22 -32.53
N ALA A 113 -8.01 -27.23 -33.21
CA ALA A 113 -9.44 -27.09 -33.43
C ALA A 113 -9.91 -28.05 -34.52
N ILE A 114 -11.17 -28.47 -34.43
CA ILE A 114 -11.77 -29.30 -35.50
C ILE A 114 -12.01 -28.46 -36.75
N ASP A 115 -11.65 -29.01 -37.93
CA ASP A 115 -11.99 -28.38 -39.21
C ASP A 115 -13.43 -28.83 -39.63
N PRO A 116 -14.41 -27.92 -39.58
CA PRO A 116 -15.78 -28.26 -40.01
C PRO A 116 -15.94 -28.39 -41.52
N SER A 117 -14.87 -28.15 -42.29
CA SER A 117 -14.93 -28.14 -43.76
C SER A 117 -15.13 -29.52 -44.34
N ALA A 118 -15.85 -29.57 -45.48
CA ALA A 118 -16.04 -30.77 -46.27
C ALA A 118 -15.17 -30.69 -47.53
N HIS A 119 -14.24 -31.63 -47.70
CA HIS A 119 -13.32 -31.69 -48.82
C HIS A 119 -13.80 -32.69 -49.86
N ASN A 120 -14.26 -32.19 -50.99
CA ASN A 120 -14.67 -33.05 -52.12
C ASN A 120 -13.45 -33.55 -52.88
N VAL A 121 -13.42 -34.84 -53.15
CA VAL A 121 -12.33 -35.52 -53.85
C VAL A 121 -12.89 -36.56 -54.80
N THR A 122 -12.29 -36.70 -55.99
CA THR A 122 -12.65 -37.72 -56.93
C THR A 122 -11.54 -38.78 -56.98
N VAL A 123 -11.92 -40.02 -56.68
CA VAL A 123 -11.06 -41.20 -56.84
C VAL A 123 -11.04 -41.60 -58.30
N LYS A 124 -9.84 -41.67 -58.89
CA LYS A 124 -9.60 -42.13 -60.25
C LYS A 124 -9.10 -43.56 -60.23
N ALA A 125 -9.44 -44.32 -61.30
CA ALA A 125 -8.93 -45.67 -61.53
C ALA A 125 -7.37 -45.70 -61.38
N GLU A 126 -6.88 -46.68 -60.61
CA GLU A 126 -5.44 -46.94 -60.38
C GLU A 126 -4.62 -45.74 -59.92
N GLY A 127 -5.32 -44.69 -59.49
CA GLY A 127 -4.71 -43.42 -59.06
C GLY A 127 -4.83 -43.20 -57.58
N THR A 128 -4.03 -42.21 -57.10
CA THR A 128 -4.10 -41.66 -55.76
C THR A 128 -4.54 -40.19 -55.82
N SER A 129 -5.61 -39.86 -55.12
CA SER A 129 -6.11 -38.48 -55.01
C SER A 129 -5.74 -37.92 -53.65
N THR A 130 -5.05 -36.78 -53.62
CA THR A 130 -4.55 -36.16 -52.36
C THR A 130 -5.49 -35.07 -51.89
N VAL A 131 -5.91 -35.16 -50.61
CA VAL A 131 -6.62 -34.12 -49.89
C VAL A 131 -5.63 -33.44 -48.93
N LYS A 132 -5.47 -32.11 -49.05
CA LYS A 132 -4.65 -31.32 -48.17
C LYS A 132 -5.54 -30.52 -47.24
N VAL A 133 -5.31 -30.62 -45.90
CA VAL A 133 -6.09 -29.95 -44.87
C VAL A 133 -5.17 -29.17 -43.94
N LYS A 134 -5.70 -28.10 -43.36
CA LYS A 134 -4.98 -27.28 -42.39
C LYS A 134 -5.89 -27.04 -41.20
N ASP A 135 -5.43 -27.47 -40.03
CA ASP A 135 -6.14 -27.20 -38.77
C ASP A 135 -5.55 -26.03 -38.04
N MET A 136 -6.42 -25.28 -37.36
CA MET A 136 -6.02 -24.14 -36.52
C MET A 136 -5.54 -24.64 -35.17
N PRO A 137 -4.29 -24.32 -34.74
CA PRO A 137 -3.85 -24.69 -33.42
C PRO A 137 -4.60 -23.88 -32.36
N GLN A 138 -5.00 -24.55 -31.28
CA GLN A 138 -5.66 -23.91 -30.15
C GLN A 138 -4.73 -22.88 -29.53
N ASN A 139 -5.29 -21.74 -29.13
CA ASN A 139 -4.55 -20.65 -28.50
C ASN A 139 -5.45 -19.88 -27.54
N ASN A 140 -4.83 -19.20 -26.57
CA ASN A 140 -5.53 -18.35 -25.61
C ASN A 140 -5.29 -16.87 -25.91
N PRO A 141 -6.25 -16.15 -26.51
CA PRO A 141 -6.17 -14.71 -26.69
C PRO A 141 -6.05 -13.98 -25.33
N VAL A 142 -5.12 -13.03 -25.24
CA VAL A 142 -4.89 -12.26 -24.01
C VAL A 142 -5.04 -10.77 -24.31
N LYS A 143 -5.98 -10.13 -23.61
CA LYS A 143 -6.17 -8.68 -23.64
C LYS A 143 -5.54 -8.04 -22.41
N LEU A 144 -6.07 -8.34 -21.23
CA LEU A 144 -5.53 -7.91 -19.94
C LEU A 144 -4.58 -8.97 -19.42
N LEU A 145 -3.32 -8.61 -19.20
CA LEU A 145 -2.29 -9.51 -18.69
C LEU A 145 -2.28 -9.55 -17.17
N LEU A 146 -2.27 -8.38 -16.53
CA LEU A 146 -2.30 -8.27 -15.07
C LEU A 146 -2.89 -6.93 -14.63
N LYS A 147 -3.28 -6.89 -13.34
CA LYS A 147 -3.63 -5.69 -12.58
C LYS A 147 -2.75 -5.59 -11.36
N LYS A 148 -2.27 -4.39 -11.10
CA LYS A 148 -1.55 -4.05 -9.89
C LYS A 148 -2.49 -3.42 -8.88
N LEU A 149 -2.43 -3.89 -7.64
CA LEU A 149 -3.26 -3.41 -6.54
C LEU A 149 -2.38 -2.88 -5.42
N ASP A 150 -2.83 -1.85 -4.75
CA ASP A 150 -2.30 -1.45 -3.46
C ASP A 150 -2.74 -2.47 -2.39
N ALA A 151 -1.80 -3.00 -1.60
CA ALA A 151 -2.06 -4.10 -0.67
C ALA A 151 -2.93 -3.68 0.52
N ASP A 152 -2.89 -2.41 0.94
CA ASP A 152 -3.70 -1.93 2.05
C ASP A 152 -5.16 -1.68 1.65
N THR A 153 -5.36 -1.06 0.47
CA THR A 153 -6.68 -0.64 -0.01
C THR A 153 -7.37 -1.69 -0.88
N GLN A 154 -6.63 -2.65 -1.42
CA GLN A 154 -7.08 -3.63 -2.41
C GLN A 154 -7.62 -2.97 -3.70
N GLN A 155 -7.18 -1.75 -4.00
CA GLN A 155 -7.60 -0.98 -5.17
C GLN A 155 -6.46 -0.78 -6.17
N ASN A 156 -6.80 -0.53 -7.42
CA ASN A 156 -5.86 -0.18 -8.49
C ASN A 156 -5.54 1.33 -8.50
N SER A 157 -5.48 1.94 -7.33
CA SER A 157 -5.11 3.34 -7.13
C SER A 157 -4.01 3.42 -6.07
N ALA A 158 -3.00 4.25 -6.34
CA ALA A 158 -1.89 4.44 -5.41
C ALA A 158 -2.28 5.30 -4.22
N GLN A 159 -1.53 5.20 -3.12
CA GLN A 159 -1.65 6.05 -1.95
C GLN A 159 -0.67 7.23 -2.00
N GLY A 160 -1.06 8.36 -1.37
CA GLY A 160 -0.19 9.50 -1.12
C GLY A 160 0.45 10.08 -2.38
N THR A 161 1.77 10.03 -2.47
CA THR A 161 2.55 10.45 -3.65
C THR A 161 3.07 9.24 -4.46
N GLY A 162 2.66 8.03 -4.13
CA GLY A 162 3.01 6.81 -4.85
C GLY A 162 2.38 6.73 -6.25
N SER A 163 2.81 5.75 -7.03
CA SER A 163 2.28 5.48 -8.37
C SER A 163 2.24 3.98 -8.61
N LEU A 164 1.23 3.47 -9.31
CA LEU A 164 1.20 2.10 -9.82
C LEU A 164 1.73 2.01 -11.26
N ALA A 165 2.04 3.14 -11.90
CA ALA A 165 2.59 3.20 -13.25
C ALA A 165 4.07 2.84 -13.31
N ASN A 166 4.49 2.34 -14.50
CA ASN A 166 5.88 2.02 -14.82
C ASN A 166 6.50 0.91 -13.95
N ALA A 167 5.70 0.08 -13.31
CA ALA A 167 6.19 -1.20 -12.80
C ALA A 167 6.52 -2.11 -14.00
N GLU A 168 7.68 -2.75 -14.01
CA GLU A 168 8.09 -3.63 -15.10
C GLU A 168 7.93 -5.08 -14.69
N PHE A 169 7.32 -5.86 -15.62
CA PHE A 169 7.11 -7.29 -15.45
C PHE A 169 7.80 -8.06 -16.55
N THR A 170 8.50 -9.12 -16.18
CA THR A 170 9.04 -10.10 -17.11
C THR A 170 8.05 -11.24 -17.28
N ILE A 171 7.59 -11.45 -18.52
CA ILE A 171 6.70 -12.52 -18.93
C ILE A 171 7.49 -13.53 -19.72
N LYS A 172 7.40 -14.81 -19.37
CA LYS A 172 8.09 -15.89 -20.06
C LYS A 172 7.08 -16.97 -20.49
N PHE A 173 7.24 -17.46 -21.69
CA PHE A 173 6.46 -18.58 -22.21
C PHE A 173 7.34 -19.81 -22.39
N TYR A 174 6.83 -20.95 -21.92
CA TYR A 174 7.44 -22.28 -22.00
C TYR A 174 6.46 -23.24 -22.67
N THR A 175 6.97 -24.13 -23.54
CA THR A 175 6.15 -25.20 -24.16
C THR A 175 5.84 -26.33 -23.18
N GLU A 176 6.63 -26.51 -22.11
CA GLU A 176 6.34 -27.48 -21.07
C GLU A 176 5.10 -27.04 -20.24
N GLN A 177 4.18 -27.95 -20.01
CA GLN A 177 3.06 -27.72 -19.09
C GLN A 177 3.51 -28.02 -17.65
N SER A 178 3.51 -27.01 -16.80
CA SER A 178 3.96 -27.12 -15.41
C SER A 178 3.10 -26.26 -14.48
N ALA A 179 2.76 -26.78 -13.32
CA ALA A 179 2.09 -26.05 -12.26
C ALA A 179 3.03 -25.13 -11.47
N THR A 180 4.33 -25.25 -11.68
CA THR A 180 5.39 -24.45 -11.04
C THR A 180 6.24 -23.79 -12.12
N ASP A 181 7.00 -22.75 -11.75
CA ASP A 181 7.90 -22.05 -12.68
C ASP A 181 8.92 -23.01 -13.32
N PRO A 182 8.82 -23.27 -14.64
CA PRO A 182 9.82 -24.11 -15.32
C PRO A 182 11.23 -23.52 -15.26
N GLY A 183 11.36 -22.19 -15.18
CA GLY A 183 12.64 -21.49 -15.08
C GLY A 183 13.38 -21.81 -13.78
N ALA A 184 12.68 -22.01 -12.68
CA ALA A 184 13.27 -22.44 -11.42
C ALA A 184 13.94 -23.81 -11.50
N ASN A 185 13.52 -24.66 -12.46
CA ASN A 185 14.10 -25.96 -12.75
C ASN A 185 15.14 -25.91 -13.90
N GLY A 186 15.61 -24.72 -14.27
CA GLY A 186 16.62 -24.52 -15.31
C GLY A 186 16.13 -24.63 -16.74
N LYS A 187 14.81 -24.67 -16.97
CA LYS A 187 14.24 -24.63 -18.33
C LYS A 187 14.39 -23.25 -18.95
N LYS A 188 14.63 -23.20 -20.23
CA LYS A 188 14.72 -21.94 -20.98
C LYS A 188 13.35 -21.61 -21.57
N PRO A 189 12.90 -20.34 -21.44
CA PRO A 189 11.67 -19.91 -22.13
C PRO A 189 11.88 -19.92 -23.65
N VAL A 190 10.78 -20.11 -24.36
CA VAL A 190 10.73 -19.99 -25.82
C VAL A 190 10.69 -18.53 -26.24
N ARG A 191 9.92 -17.72 -25.49
CA ARG A 191 9.83 -16.27 -25.66
C ARG A 191 9.82 -15.57 -24.31
N THR A 192 10.34 -14.35 -24.30
CA THR A 192 10.38 -13.48 -23.11
C THR A 192 10.00 -12.06 -23.52
N TRP A 193 9.17 -11.42 -22.72
CA TRP A 193 8.77 -10.03 -22.89
C TRP A 193 8.92 -9.28 -21.57
N ILE A 194 9.27 -7.99 -21.65
CA ILE A 194 9.22 -7.05 -20.54
C ILE A 194 8.15 -6.01 -20.89
N LEU A 195 7.11 -5.95 -20.08
CA LEU A 195 6.02 -4.98 -20.21
C LEU A 195 5.94 -4.12 -18.95
N LYS A 196 5.36 -2.93 -19.07
CA LYS A 196 5.18 -2.00 -17.95
C LYS A 196 3.73 -1.60 -17.76
N THR A 197 3.37 -1.33 -16.50
CA THR A 197 2.04 -0.86 -16.12
C THR A 197 1.77 0.57 -16.57
N ASP A 198 0.51 0.85 -16.89
CA ASP A 198 -0.01 2.21 -17.10
C ASP A 198 -0.37 2.92 -15.78
N ALA A 199 -1.00 4.09 -15.87
CA ALA A 199 -1.41 4.88 -14.71
C ALA A 199 -2.47 4.19 -13.84
N SER A 200 -3.22 3.25 -14.38
CA SER A 200 -4.21 2.43 -13.67
C SER A 200 -3.60 1.16 -13.06
N GLY A 201 -2.29 0.98 -13.16
CA GLY A 201 -1.63 -0.25 -12.71
C GLY A 201 -1.95 -1.47 -13.57
N GLU A 202 -2.45 -1.31 -14.80
CA GLU A 202 -2.79 -2.40 -15.71
C GLU A 202 -1.72 -2.62 -16.77
N ILE A 203 -1.55 -3.87 -17.19
CA ILE A 203 -0.81 -4.24 -18.41
C ILE A 203 -1.77 -4.95 -19.35
N HIS A 204 -1.94 -4.39 -20.53
CA HIS A 204 -2.55 -5.08 -21.66
C HIS A 204 -1.44 -5.72 -22.51
N PHE A 205 -1.66 -6.96 -22.97
CA PHE A 205 -0.64 -7.70 -23.71
C PHE A 205 -0.57 -7.23 -25.17
N THR A 206 -0.07 -5.99 -25.35
CA THR A 206 0.04 -5.30 -26.64
C THR A 206 1.39 -4.57 -26.76
N LYS A 207 1.73 -4.13 -27.97
CA LYS A 207 3.00 -3.42 -28.25
C LYS A 207 3.12 -2.08 -27.50
N ASP A 208 2.01 -1.46 -27.13
CA ASP A 208 2.02 -0.16 -26.43
C ASP A 208 2.58 -0.28 -24.99
N TYR A 209 2.45 -1.45 -24.38
CA TYR A 209 2.97 -1.76 -23.05
C TYR A 209 4.37 -2.40 -23.08
N LEU A 210 4.87 -2.78 -24.28
CA LEU A 210 6.14 -3.49 -24.44
C LEU A 210 7.32 -2.53 -24.20
N VAL A 211 8.21 -2.90 -23.29
CA VAL A 211 9.51 -2.25 -23.07
C VAL A 211 10.57 -2.90 -23.95
N SER A 212 10.62 -4.24 -23.96
CA SER A 212 11.53 -5.04 -24.78
C SER A 212 11.10 -6.51 -24.81
N GLY A 213 11.60 -7.27 -25.74
CA GLY A 213 11.38 -8.72 -25.81
C GLY A 213 11.18 -9.25 -27.22
N ASP A 214 10.72 -10.50 -27.28
CA ASP A 214 10.48 -11.23 -28.51
C ASP A 214 9.19 -10.74 -29.22
N GLU A 215 8.97 -11.14 -30.47
CA GLU A 215 7.68 -10.93 -31.15
C GLU A 215 6.56 -11.66 -30.40
N PHE A 216 5.34 -11.08 -30.41
CA PHE A 216 4.17 -11.75 -29.84
C PHE A 216 3.77 -12.96 -30.69
N PHE A 217 3.08 -13.93 -30.07
CA PHE A 217 2.32 -14.93 -30.81
C PHE A 217 0.99 -14.32 -31.27
N TYR A 218 0.59 -14.67 -32.47
CA TYR A 218 -0.68 -14.24 -33.03
C TYR A 218 -1.53 -15.46 -33.37
N ALA A 219 -2.84 -15.38 -33.14
CA ALA A 219 -3.80 -16.38 -33.60
C ALA A 219 -3.79 -16.51 -35.13
N SER A 220 -4.54 -17.43 -35.67
CA SER A 220 -4.59 -17.70 -37.14
C SER A 220 -5.10 -16.50 -37.94
N ASP A 221 -5.75 -15.52 -37.31
CA ASP A 221 -6.15 -14.24 -37.93
C ASP A 221 -4.98 -13.27 -38.19
N GLY A 222 -3.79 -13.56 -37.66
CA GLY A 222 -2.60 -12.75 -37.75
C GLY A 222 -2.65 -11.41 -37.03
N LYS A 223 -3.64 -11.19 -36.15
CA LYS A 223 -3.89 -9.92 -35.47
C LYS A 223 -4.08 -10.07 -33.96
N THR A 224 -4.79 -11.09 -33.54
CA THR A 224 -5.10 -11.33 -32.12
C THR A 224 -3.88 -11.90 -31.40
N VAL A 225 -3.34 -11.14 -30.45
CA VAL A 225 -2.23 -11.59 -29.60
C VAL A 225 -2.71 -12.70 -28.67
N CYS A 226 -1.94 -13.78 -28.55
CA CYS A 226 -2.34 -14.96 -27.79
C CYS A 226 -1.15 -15.66 -27.15
N PHE A 227 -1.43 -16.57 -26.21
CA PHE A 227 -0.49 -17.59 -25.75
C PHE A 227 -0.81 -18.94 -26.39
N PRO A 228 0.18 -19.68 -26.91
CA PRO A 228 0.06 -21.08 -27.25
C PRO A 228 -0.20 -21.96 -26.02
N LEU A 229 -0.51 -23.24 -26.24
CA LEU A 229 -0.52 -24.25 -25.18
C LEU A 229 0.86 -24.38 -24.56
N GLY A 230 0.92 -24.39 -23.21
CA GLY A 230 2.18 -24.42 -22.47
C GLY A 230 2.05 -23.75 -21.09
N THR A 231 3.11 -23.12 -20.61
CA THR A 231 3.13 -22.41 -19.31
C THR A 231 3.58 -20.97 -19.52
N VAL A 232 2.86 -20.05 -18.90
CA VAL A 232 3.20 -18.63 -18.81
C VAL A 232 3.61 -18.32 -17.38
N THR A 233 4.74 -17.62 -17.21
CA THR A 233 5.14 -17.04 -15.93
C THR A 233 5.18 -15.53 -16.02
N VAL A 234 4.72 -14.86 -14.95
CA VAL A 234 4.71 -13.40 -14.82
C VAL A 234 5.39 -13.04 -13.51
N GLN A 235 6.43 -12.21 -13.57
CA GLN A 235 7.20 -11.79 -12.40
C GLN A 235 7.49 -10.30 -12.48
N GLU A 236 7.31 -9.58 -11.37
CA GLU A 236 7.78 -8.21 -11.28
C GLU A 236 9.31 -8.17 -11.28
N THR A 237 9.89 -7.30 -12.08
CA THR A 237 11.35 -7.06 -12.16
C THR A 237 11.75 -5.65 -11.78
N LYS A 238 10.76 -4.75 -11.67
CA LYS A 238 10.95 -3.40 -11.16
C LYS A 238 9.64 -2.89 -10.57
N ALA A 239 9.67 -2.57 -9.28
CA ALA A 239 8.56 -1.98 -8.58
C ALA A 239 8.27 -0.53 -9.07
N PRO A 240 7.03 -0.05 -8.98
CA PRO A 240 6.70 1.32 -9.28
C PRO A 240 7.14 2.26 -8.15
N ALA A 241 7.11 3.57 -8.41
CA ALA A 241 7.57 4.56 -7.44
C ALA A 241 6.74 4.52 -6.15
N GLY A 242 7.44 4.38 -5.03
CA GLY A 242 6.83 4.41 -3.70
C GLY A 242 6.25 3.10 -3.20
N TYR A 243 6.53 1.98 -3.86
CA TYR A 243 6.09 0.64 -3.47
C TYR A 243 7.26 -0.32 -3.32
N LEU A 244 7.10 -1.31 -2.45
CA LEU A 244 8.04 -2.40 -2.30
C LEU A 244 7.87 -3.41 -3.45
N PRO A 245 8.96 -4.06 -3.93
CA PRO A 245 8.87 -5.05 -4.99
C PRO A 245 8.11 -6.30 -4.53
N ASN A 246 7.31 -6.89 -5.42
CA ASN A 246 6.71 -8.19 -5.25
C ASN A 246 7.57 -9.26 -5.93
N GLU A 247 8.21 -10.12 -5.15
CA GLU A 247 9.11 -11.16 -5.65
C GLU A 247 8.39 -12.43 -6.16
N SER A 248 7.06 -12.46 -6.07
CA SER A 248 6.26 -13.64 -6.46
C SER A 248 6.33 -13.90 -7.96
N VAL A 249 6.41 -15.18 -8.34
CA VAL A 249 6.26 -15.63 -9.72
C VAL A 249 4.87 -16.23 -9.88
N PHE A 250 4.04 -15.58 -10.70
CA PHE A 250 2.71 -16.09 -11.06
C PHE A 250 2.86 -17.08 -12.22
N VAL A 251 2.31 -18.29 -12.06
CA VAL A 251 2.43 -19.38 -13.03
C VAL A 251 1.05 -19.79 -13.50
N GLN A 252 0.85 -19.86 -14.81
CA GLN A 252 -0.39 -20.32 -15.38
C GLN A 252 -0.17 -21.28 -16.55
N GLN A 253 -0.84 -22.43 -16.50
CA GLN A 253 -0.88 -23.39 -17.60
C GLN A 253 -1.97 -23.01 -18.60
N ILE A 254 -1.63 -23.12 -19.88
CA ILE A 254 -2.56 -23.02 -21.01
C ILE A 254 -2.69 -24.41 -21.59
N THR A 255 -3.80 -25.10 -21.30
CA THR A 255 -4.04 -26.48 -21.68
C THR A 255 -5.12 -26.57 -22.76
N SER A 256 -5.06 -27.61 -23.58
CA SER A 256 -6.09 -27.89 -24.59
C SER A 256 -7.47 -28.07 -23.96
N THR A 257 -8.50 -27.47 -24.54
CA THR A 257 -9.89 -27.65 -24.11
C THR A 257 -10.83 -27.48 -25.26
N GLY A 258 -11.90 -28.30 -25.29
CA GLY A 258 -12.92 -28.27 -26.34
C GLY A 258 -12.38 -28.55 -27.74
N THR A 259 -13.08 -28.05 -28.76
CA THR A 259 -12.78 -28.27 -30.19
C THR A 259 -12.58 -26.96 -30.95
N GLU A 260 -12.62 -25.82 -30.25
CA GLU A 260 -12.49 -24.49 -30.84
C GLU A 260 -11.02 -24.05 -30.91
N GLU A 261 -10.68 -23.17 -31.85
CA GLU A 261 -9.35 -22.55 -31.93
C GLU A 261 -9.04 -21.68 -30.69
N THR A 262 -10.01 -20.85 -30.30
CA THR A 262 -9.87 -19.93 -29.18
C THR A 262 -10.29 -20.59 -27.90
N ILE A 263 -9.35 -20.63 -26.92
CA ILE A 263 -9.61 -21.09 -25.56
C ILE A 263 -9.52 -19.92 -24.59
N SER A 264 -10.16 -20.02 -23.42
CA SER A 264 -10.20 -18.96 -22.42
C SER A 264 -9.82 -19.54 -21.06
N ILE A 265 -8.53 -19.73 -20.82
CA ILE A 265 -7.95 -20.29 -19.59
C ILE A 265 -7.15 -19.23 -18.83
N TYR A 266 -6.46 -18.33 -19.55
CA TYR A 266 -5.64 -17.30 -18.94
C TYR A 266 -6.49 -16.32 -18.14
N ASN A 267 -6.15 -16.16 -16.85
CA ASN A 267 -6.73 -15.16 -15.97
C ASN A 267 -5.68 -14.10 -15.66
N ALA A 268 -6.06 -12.82 -15.75
CA ALA A 268 -5.17 -11.72 -15.40
C ALA A 268 -4.73 -11.83 -13.93
N SER A 269 -3.43 -11.81 -13.69
CA SER A 269 -2.87 -11.83 -12.33
C SER A 269 -3.18 -10.54 -11.58
N SER A 270 -3.61 -10.64 -10.32
CA SER A 270 -3.67 -9.51 -9.40
C SER A 270 -2.39 -9.47 -8.57
N VAL A 271 -1.63 -8.39 -8.69
CA VAL A 271 -0.35 -8.22 -8.01
C VAL A 271 -0.49 -7.14 -6.95
N GLU A 272 -0.47 -7.56 -5.68
CA GLU A 272 -0.58 -6.66 -4.53
C GLU A 272 0.80 -6.17 -4.10
N GLU A 273 0.90 -4.88 -3.79
CA GLU A 273 2.14 -4.27 -3.33
C GLU A 273 1.96 -3.36 -2.16
N GLN A 274 2.93 -3.43 -1.26
CA GLN A 274 2.97 -2.63 -0.06
C GLN A 274 3.58 -1.25 -0.38
N VAL A 275 2.82 -0.18 -0.10
CA VAL A 275 3.31 1.20 -0.20
C VAL A 275 4.45 1.43 0.82
N PHE A 276 5.43 2.25 0.48
CA PHE A 276 6.43 2.73 1.43
C PHE A 276 5.77 3.41 2.61
N ARG A 277 6.27 3.13 3.81
CA ARG A 277 5.80 3.75 5.04
C ARG A 277 6.96 4.31 5.84
N GLY A 278 6.68 5.37 6.56
CA GLY A 278 7.64 6.03 7.45
C GLY A 278 6.98 6.56 8.70
N GLY A 279 7.77 7.27 9.50
CA GLY A 279 7.33 7.93 10.71
C GLY A 279 7.88 9.33 10.82
N VAL A 280 7.53 10.03 11.91
CA VAL A 280 8.03 11.35 12.26
C VAL A 280 8.29 11.43 13.74
N LYS A 281 9.31 12.18 14.15
CA LYS A 281 9.54 12.58 15.53
C LYS A 281 9.76 14.09 15.61
N ILE A 282 9.21 14.74 16.65
CA ILE A 282 9.26 16.18 16.87
C ILE A 282 9.63 16.47 18.32
N GLN A 283 10.39 17.56 18.55
CA GLN A 283 10.82 18.01 19.87
C GLN A 283 9.96 19.17 20.35
N LYS A 284 9.49 19.06 21.59
CA LYS A 284 8.90 20.16 22.36
C LYS A 284 9.97 20.94 23.10
N ARG A 285 9.90 22.27 23.08
CA ARG A 285 10.85 23.16 23.76
C ARG A 285 10.14 24.25 24.57
N ASP A 286 10.84 24.76 25.56
CA ASP A 286 10.45 26.00 26.22
C ASP A 286 10.86 27.21 25.37
N LEU A 287 9.93 28.15 25.12
CA LEU A 287 10.18 29.29 24.23
C LEU A 287 11.18 30.30 24.82
N GLU A 288 11.22 30.47 26.14
CA GLU A 288 12.08 31.45 26.78
C GLU A 288 13.53 31.00 26.95
N THR A 289 13.70 29.72 27.32
CA THR A 289 15.03 29.13 27.50
C THR A 289 15.59 28.53 26.21
N GLN A 290 14.74 28.30 25.19
CA GLN A 290 15.03 27.50 23.97
C GLN A 290 15.47 26.06 24.30
N GLY A 291 15.35 25.66 25.57
CA GLY A 291 15.79 24.37 26.08
C GLY A 291 14.77 23.26 25.89
N THR A 292 15.24 22.02 26.08
CA THR A 292 14.43 20.78 26.12
C THR A 292 14.06 20.40 27.56
N GLN A 293 14.30 21.30 28.53
CA GLN A 293 13.89 21.17 29.92
C GLN A 293 12.77 22.16 30.22
N ALA A 294 11.74 21.70 30.93
CA ALA A 294 10.67 22.58 31.41
C ALA A 294 11.14 23.49 32.54
N GLN A 295 10.39 24.57 32.83
CA GLN A 295 10.64 25.44 33.97
C GLN A 295 9.77 25.06 35.20
N GLY A 296 10.27 25.26 36.39
CA GLY A 296 9.56 25.18 37.67
C GLY A 296 8.89 23.80 37.88
N THR A 297 7.56 23.78 37.91
CA THR A 297 6.77 22.54 38.00
C THR A 297 6.06 22.20 36.68
N ALA A 298 6.36 22.92 35.61
CA ALA A 298 5.82 22.62 34.28
C ALA A 298 6.40 21.30 33.71
N SER A 299 5.79 20.80 32.65
CA SER A 299 6.23 19.61 31.96
C SER A 299 6.26 19.87 30.46
N LEU A 300 7.13 19.19 29.72
CA LEU A 300 7.08 19.08 28.25
C LEU A 300 6.40 17.80 27.78
N ALA A 301 6.03 16.91 28.72
CA ALA A 301 5.26 15.70 28.43
C ALA A 301 3.78 16.02 28.17
N ASP A 302 3.14 15.10 27.46
CA ASP A 302 1.70 15.13 27.16
C ASP A 302 1.24 16.33 26.29
N ALA A 303 2.17 17.00 25.60
CA ALA A 303 1.77 17.85 24.48
C ALA A 303 1.15 17.00 23.38
N GLU A 304 -0.03 17.38 22.89
CA GLU A 304 -0.73 16.63 21.86
C GLU A 304 -0.49 17.26 20.48
N PHE A 305 -0.09 16.43 19.51
CA PHE A 305 0.11 16.83 18.14
C PHE A 305 -0.83 16.04 17.23
N THR A 306 -1.28 16.68 16.18
CA THR A 306 -2.10 16.07 15.15
C THR A 306 -1.36 16.10 13.81
N ILE A 307 -1.26 14.94 13.16
CA ILE A 307 -0.72 14.82 11.80
C ILE A 307 -1.89 14.81 10.82
N THR A 308 -1.81 15.66 9.81
CA THR A 308 -2.81 15.85 8.75
C THR A 308 -2.21 15.48 7.41
N THR A 309 -2.92 14.73 6.58
CA THR A 309 -2.47 14.44 5.20
C THR A 309 -2.72 15.64 4.28
N LEU A 310 -1.72 15.99 3.47
CA LEU A 310 -1.80 16.99 2.42
C LEU A 310 -1.73 16.37 1.01
N ASN A 311 -1.85 15.06 0.93
CA ASN A 311 -1.75 14.31 -0.30
C ASN A 311 -3.00 14.49 -1.17
N LYS A 312 -2.81 14.55 -2.49
CA LYS A 312 -3.93 14.55 -3.45
C LYS A 312 -4.66 13.21 -3.49
N GLN A 313 -3.90 12.11 -3.39
CA GLN A 313 -4.45 10.77 -3.30
C GLN A 313 -4.68 10.42 -1.83
N PRO A 314 -5.73 9.65 -1.52
CA PRO A 314 -5.98 9.21 -0.16
C PRO A 314 -4.83 8.38 0.41
N VAL A 315 -4.74 8.32 1.74
CA VAL A 315 -3.75 7.51 2.46
C VAL A 315 -4.45 6.57 3.44
N TRP A 316 -3.95 5.34 3.56
CA TRP A 316 -4.47 4.34 4.49
C TRP A 316 -3.64 4.31 5.76
N VAL A 317 -4.25 4.71 6.87
CA VAL A 317 -3.57 4.78 8.18
C VAL A 317 -4.45 4.11 9.24
N GLY A 318 -3.87 3.17 9.99
CA GLY A 318 -4.57 2.52 11.10
C GLY A 318 -5.87 1.82 10.72
N GLY A 319 -5.98 1.25 9.52
CA GLY A 319 -7.18 0.55 9.06
C GLY A 319 -8.25 1.44 8.45
N LYS A 320 -7.96 2.71 8.16
CA LYS A 320 -8.91 3.68 7.60
C LYS A 320 -8.27 4.51 6.49
N LEU A 321 -9.08 4.84 5.48
CA LEU A 321 -8.71 5.74 4.39
C LEU A 321 -8.99 7.20 4.76
N TYR A 322 -8.04 8.09 4.47
CA TYR A 322 -8.10 9.52 4.76
C TYR A 322 -7.85 10.34 3.51
N GLU A 323 -8.72 11.31 3.28
CA GLU A 323 -8.64 12.27 2.18
C GLU A 323 -7.77 13.48 2.55
N ASN A 324 -7.39 14.27 1.54
CA ASN A 324 -6.65 15.53 1.72
C ASN A 324 -7.26 16.41 2.81
N GLY A 325 -6.41 16.94 3.69
CA GLY A 325 -6.80 17.83 4.79
C GLY A 325 -7.38 17.12 6.01
N GLN A 326 -7.48 15.80 6.03
CA GLN A 326 -7.96 15.05 7.20
C GLN A 326 -6.82 14.73 8.17
N ALA A 327 -7.13 14.78 9.46
CA ALA A 327 -6.24 14.32 10.53
C ALA A 327 -6.13 12.79 10.51
N VAL A 328 -4.90 12.30 10.37
CA VAL A 328 -4.63 10.86 10.19
C VAL A 328 -4.09 10.18 11.44
N LEU A 329 -3.33 10.91 12.27
CA LEU A 329 -2.66 10.33 13.42
C LEU A 329 -2.42 11.37 14.52
N PRO A 330 -2.91 11.16 15.75
CA PRO A 330 -2.48 11.91 16.93
C PRO A 330 -1.22 11.28 17.54
N ILE A 331 -0.30 12.12 18.01
CA ILE A 331 0.86 11.69 18.80
C ILE A 331 1.05 12.61 20.01
N LYS A 332 1.75 12.13 21.05
CA LYS A 332 2.01 12.87 22.29
C LYS A 332 3.49 12.88 22.63
N SER A 333 3.94 13.98 23.24
CA SER A 333 5.30 14.05 23.76
C SER A 333 5.48 13.21 25.03
N ASP A 334 6.66 12.64 25.16
CA ASP A 334 7.14 11.92 26.34
C ASP A 334 7.73 12.89 27.39
N THR A 335 8.33 12.35 28.45
CA THR A 335 8.97 13.12 29.52
C THR A 335 10.19 13.94 29.07
N HIS A 336 10.76 13.62 27.91
CA HIS A 336 11.84 14.39 27.27
C HIS A 336 11.33 15.44 26.27
N GLY A 337 10.00 15.54 26.14
CA GLY A 337 9.36 16.41 25.18
C GLY A 337 9.40 15.91 23.74
N ILE A 338 9.68 14.62 23.50
CA ILE A 338 9.70 14.02 22.16
C ILE A 338 8.35 13.37 21.88
N ALA A 339 7.68 13.81 20.82
CA ALA A 339 6.53 13.11 20.26
C ALA A 339 6.97 12.36 19.00
N ALA A 340 6.65 11.06 18.89
CA ALA A 340 7.04 10.24 17.75
C ALA A 340 5.92 9.28 17.34
N SER A 341 5.84 9.01 16.03
CA SER A 341 5.06 7.91 15.48
C SER A 341 5.92 6.65 15.30
N ALA A 342 5.29 5.51 15.01
CA ALA A 342 6.01 4.31 14.55
C ALA A 342 6.65 4.57 13.17
N ALA A 343 7.71 3.81 12.84
CA ALA A 343 8.45 3.93 11.58
C ALA A 343 7.66 3.46 10.35
N ASP A 344 6.50 2.86 10.54
CA ASP A 344 5.59 2.35 9.52
C ASP A 344 4.18 2.97 9.61
N ALA A 345 4.04 4.06 10.36
CA ALA A 345 2.72 4.63 10.65
C ALA A 345 2.08 5.31 9.43
N LEU A 346 2.87 6.04 8.64
CA LEU A 346 2.39 6.91 7.57
C LEU A 346 2.84 6.39 6.20
N PRO A 347 1.93 6.23 5.23
CA PRO A 347 2.32 5.96 3.84
C PRO A 347 3.21 7.06 3.26
N LEU A 348 3.94 6.73 2.19
CA LEU A 348 4.65 7.70 1.36
C LEU A 348 3.76 8.90 1.04
N GLY A 349 4.24 10.13 1.27
CA GLY A 349 3.44 11.31 1.03
C GLY A 349 3.83 12.56 1.78
N HIS A 350 3.03 13.60 1.62
CA HIS A 350 3.20 14.93 2.20
C HIS A 350 2.21 15.16 3.34
N TYR A 351 2.73 15.64 4.48
CA TYR A 351 1.98 15.76 5.73
C TYR A 351 2.28 17.08 6.44
N ARG A 352 1.35 17.49 7.30
CA ARG A 352 1.51 18.58 8.24
C ARG A 352 1.32 18.07 9.65
N ILE A 353 2.20 18.49 10.57
CA ILE A 353 2.07 18.26 12.01
C ILE A 353 1.86 19.59 12.72
N GLU A 354 0.89 19.65 13.62
CA GLU A 354 0.61 20.82 14.44
C GLU A 354 0.28 20.44 15.87
N GLU A 355 0.64 21.29 16.83
CA GLU A 355 0.27 21.11 18.22
C GLU A 355 -1.20 21.49 18.42
N THR A 356 -1.98 20.59 18.98
CA THR A 356 -3.40 20.80 19.28
C THR A 356 -3.66 21.06 20.75
N LYS A 357 -2.71 20.71 21.62
CA LYS A 357 -2.77 20.98 23.05
C LYS A 357 -1.38 21.12 23.65
N ALA A 358 -1.14 22.26 24.29
CA ALA A 358 0.11 22.49 25.01
C ALA A 358 0.24 21.59 26.26
N PRO A 359 1.47 21.28 26.69
CA PRO A 359 1.71 20.53 27.92
C PRO A 359 1.43 21.37 29.16
N SER A 360 1.40 20.74 30.34
CA SER A 360 1.10 21.41 31.61
C SER A 360 2.08 22.54 31.92
N GLY A 361 1.54 23.70 32.22
CA GLY A 361 2.32 24.90 32.56
C GLY A 361 2.68 25.79 31.36
N TYR A 362 2.26 25.42 30.14
CA TYR A 362 2.52 26.16 28.91
C TYR A 362 1.24 26.65 28.22
N LEU A 363 1.39 27.69 27.40
CA LEU A 363 0.35 28.23 26.55
C LEU A 363 0.46 27.64 25.15
N THR A 364 -0.67 27.47 24.46
CA THR A 364 -0.69 27.01 23.05
C THR A 364 -0.24 28.12 22.07
N ASP A 365 -0.13 29.36 22.54
CA ASP A 365 0.27 30.51 21.74
C ASP A 365 1.72 30.37 21.25
N GLY A 366 1.92 30.50 19.93
CA GLY A 366 3.23 30.37 19.29
C GLY A 366 3.54 28.97 18.74
N ALA A 367 2.62 28.00 18.86
CA ALA A 367 2.79 26.70 18.22
C ALA A 367 2.84 26.85 16.70
N LYS A 368 3.91 26.33 16.09
CA LYS A 368 4.15 26.36 14.64
C LYS A 368 3.69 25.06 14.01
N ALA A 369 2.89 25.13 12.94
CA ALA A 369 2.65 23.98 12.09
C ALA A 369 3.87 23.73 11.19
N LEU A 370 4.27 22.48 11.03
CA LEU A 370 5.39 22.05 10.20
C LEU A 370 4.92 21.06 9.14
N GLU A 371 5.48 21.17 7.95
CA GLU A 371 5.23 20.21 6.86
C GLU A 371 6.45 19.31 6.71
N PHE A 372 6.21 18.05 6.32
CA PHE A 372 7.25 17.05 6.10
C PHE A 372 6.80 16.01 5.08
N ASP A 373 7.76 15.31 4.49
CA ASP A 373 7.55 14.26 3.51
C ASP A 373 8.05 12.92 4.02
N ILE A 374 7.28 11.87 3.80
CA ILE A 374 7.73 10.47 3.87
C ILE A 374 8.15 10.07 2.45
N THR A 375 9.43 9.79 2.26
CA THR A 375 10.02 9.51 0.95
C THR A 375 10.67 8.14 0.84
N GLN A 376 11.02 7.52 1.97
CA GLN A 376 11.70 6.23 2.06
C GLN A 376 11.00 5.29 3.02
N ASN A 377 11.05 4.00 2.70
CA ASN A 377 10.46 2.98 3.56
C ASN A 377 11.26 2.82 4.87
N GLY A 378 10.56 2.84 5.99
CA GLY A 378 11.13 2.70 7.34
C GLY A 378 11.84 3.95 7.88
N GLU A 379 11.84 5.07 7.16
CA GLU A 379 12.43 6.34 7.59
C GLU A 379 11.60 6.99 8.70
N ILE A 380 12.28 7.55 9.71
CA ILE A 380 11.66 8.46 10.67
C ILE A 380 12.17 9.86 10.39
N VAL A 381 11.30 10.72 9.87
CA VAL A 381 11.62 12.13 9.62
C VAL A 381 11.91 12.82 10.94
N ASP A 382 13.09 13.44 11.06
CA ASP A 382 13.58 14.07 12.28
C ASP A 382 13.29 15.56 12.31
N LEU A 383 12.30 15.98 13.10
CA LEU A 383 11.94 17.37 13.36
C LEU A 383 12.36 17.81 14.78
N THR A 384 13.48 17.28 15.31
CA THR A 384 13.95 17.60 16.68
C THR A 384 14.98 18.72 16.73
N THR A 385 15.40 19.28 15.59
CA THR A 385 16.32 20.43 15.56
C THR A 385 15.65 21.68 16.13
N GLU A 386 16.45 22.69 16.49
CA GLU A 386 15.92 23.96 16.99
C GLU A 386 14.96 24.65 15.99
N GLU A 387 15.27 24.57 14.71
CA GLU A 387 14.49 25.20 13.63
C GLU A 387 13.17 24.52 13.36
N THR A 388 13.10 23.19 13.54
CA THR A 388 11.94 22.35 13.26
C THR A 388 11.17 21.94 14.51
N SER A 389 11.67 22.26 15.70
CA SER A 389 10.98 22.00 16.97
C SER A 389 9.80 22.95 17.20
N VAL A 390 8.91 22.57 18.12
CA VAL A 390 7.76 23.38 18.54
C VAL A 390 7.99 23.89 19.96
N SER A 391 7.99 25.23 20.12
CA SER A 391 8.18 25.90 21.41
C SER A 391 6.88 26.52 21.89
N ASN A 392 6.63 26.49 23.22
CA ASN A 392 5.53 27.21 23.85
C ASN A 392 6.02 28.19 24.90
N GLN A 393 5.23 29.23 25.09
CA GLN A 393 5.41 30.20 26.17
C GLN A 393 5.02 29.59 27.51
N ILE A 394 5.90 29.65 28.50
CA ILE A 394 5.58 29.25 29.87
C ILE A 394 4.50 30.17 30.46
N ILE A 395 3.57 29.64 31.24
CA ILE A 395 2.63 30.41 32.04
C ILE A 395 3.39 31.23 33.05
N ARG A 396 3.06 32.54 33.18
CA ARG A 396 3.66 33.42 34.16
C ARG A 396 2.60 34.11 35.02
N GLY A 397 2.93 34.33 36.28
CA GLY A 397 2.06 35.02 37.22
C GLY A 397 2.86 35.94 38.17
N GLY A 398 2.16 36.53 39.09
CA GLY A 398 2.71 37.32 40.18
C GLY A 398 2.18 36.88 41.54
N VAL A 399 2.73 37.49 42.60
CA VAL A 399 2.26 37.29 43.99
C VAL A 399 2.14 38.63 44.70
N LYS A 400 1.14 38.75 45.59
CA LYS A 400 0.91 39.88 46.46
C LYS A 400 0.84 39.37 47.89
N ILE A 401 1.66 39.95 48.77
CA ILE A 401 1.92 39.51 50.13
C ILE A 401 1.50 40.65 51.08
N GLN A 402 0.87 40.33 52.22
CA GLN A 402 0.53 41.28 53.29
C GLN A 402 1.33 40.97 54.54
N LYS A 403 1.96 41.98 55.10
CA LYS A 403 2.51 41.97 56.45
C LYS A 403 1.43 42.29 57.45
N ARG A 404 1.37 41.57 58.58
CA ARG A 404 0.39 41.78 59.66
C ARG A 404 1.06 41.74 61.01
N ASP A 405 0.38 42.38 61.95
CA ASP A 405 0.70 42.24 63.35
C ASP A 405 0.18 40.93 63.91
N LEU A 406 0.97 40.13 64.59
CA LEU A 406 0.65 38.78 65.05
C LEU A 406 -0.46 38.79 66.12
N GLU A 407 -0.42 39.76 67.02
CA GLU A 407 -1.34 39.84 68.18
C GLU A 407 -2.75 40.28 67.76
N THR A 408 -2.83 41.31 66.94
CA THR A 408 -4.15 41.83 66.48
C THR A 408 -4.68 41.08 65.25
N GLY A 409 -3.79 40.49 64.49
CA GLY A 409 -4.11 39.89 63.16
C GLY A 409 -4.40 40.94 62.10
N GLU A 410 -4.24 42.22 62.37
CA GLU A 410 -4.56 43.32 61.48
C GLU A 410 -3.35 43.74 60.62
N ALA A 411 -3.61 44.32 59.45
CA ALA A 411 -2.62 44.96 58.59
C ALA A 411 -2.37 46.41 59.03
N LYS A 412 -2.30 46.59 60.31
CA LYS A 412 -2.07 47.91 60.99
C LYS A 412 -1.07 47.73 62.12
N PRO A 413 0.00 48.54 62.16
CA PRO A 413 1.01 48.44 63.23
C PRO A 413 0.48 48.93 64.57
N GLN A 414 1.09 48.48 65.67
CA GLN A 414 0.81 48.95 67.05
C GLN A 414 1.80 50.05 67.45
N GLY A 415 1.30 51.03 68.17
CA GLY A 415 2.16 52.11 68.71
C GLY A 415 2.94 52.89 67.66
N ASN A 416 4.25 52.96 67.81
CA ASN A 416 5.19 53.60 66.86
C ASN A 416 5.82 52.58 65.88
N ALA A 417 5.44 51.34 65.92
CA ALA A 417 5.94 50.30 64.96
C ALA A 417 5.49 50.58 63.54
N SER A 418 6.14 49.99 62.55
CA SER A 418 5.85 50.12 61.15
C SER A 418 5.69 48.72 60.50
N LEU A 419 4.86 48.57 59.44
CA LEU A 419 4.85 47.41 58.58
C LEU A 419 5.64 47.61 57.28
N LYS A 420 6.21 48.79 57.08
CA LYS A 420 7.04 49.18 55.95
C LYS A 420 8.45 48.57 56.05
N ASP A 421 9.10 48.37 54.93
CA ASP A 421 10.46 47.88 54.76
C ASP A 421 10.76 46.49 55.36
N ALA A 422 9.71 45.66 55.60
CA ALA A 422 9.95 44.25 55.81
C ALA A 422 10.51 43.63 54.53
N GLU A 423 11.57 42.83 54.66
CA GLU A 423 12.19 42.19 53.47
C GLU A 423 11.81 40.75 53.38
N PHE A 424 11.42 40.36 52.12
CA PHE A 424 11.05 39.01 51.78
C PHE A 424 11.91 38.47 50.65
N THR A 425 12.25 37.19 50.71
CA THR A 425 12.81 36.44 49.59
C THR A 425 11.79 35.48 49.05
N ILE A 426 11.77 35.29 47.73
CA ILE A 426 11.01 34.23 47.06
C ILE A 426 11.98 33.18 46.58
N THR A 427 11.77 31.92 46.97
CA THR A 427 12.62 30.77 46.66
C THR A 427 11.89 29.82 45.70
N ASN A 428 12.57 29.33 44.66
CA ASN A 428 12.06 28.27 43.77
C ASN A 428 12.09 26.91 44.50
N LEU A 429 10.94 26.27 44.69
CA LEU A 429 10.82 24.92 45.24
C LEU A 429 10.55 23.85 44.15
N GLY A 430 10.34 24.29 42.90
CA GLY A 430 10.10 23.40 41.77
C GLY A 430 11.31 22.51 41.44
N PRO A 431 11.09 21.33 40.84
CA PRO A 431 12.18 20.42 40.47
C PRO A 431 13.08 20.98 39.36
N ASN A 432 12.56 21.89 38.53
CA ASN A 432 13.29 22.47 37.40
C ASN A 432 13.69 23.90 37.67
N PRO A 433 14.75 24.42 37.00
CA PRO A 433 15.10 25.83 37.03
C PRO A 433 13.97 26.73 36.58
N VAL A 434 13.98 27.98 36.99
CA VAL A 434 13.04 29.02 36.54
C VAL A 434 13.83 30.22 36.01
N LEU A 435 13.40 30.79 34.90
CA LEU A 435 13.98 31.99 34.30
C LEU A 435 13.26 33.22 34.82
N VAL A 436 13.96 34.05 35.62
CA VAL A 436 13.44 35.32 36.16
C VAL A 436 14.42 36.43 35.81
N ASP A 437 13.93 37.50 35.20
CA ASP A 437 14.75 38.67 34.78
C ASP A 437 16.04 38.28 34.02
N GLY A 438 15.94 37.28 33.12
CA GLY A 438 17.05 36.81 32.28
C GLY A 438 18.05 35.88 32.97
N THR A 439 17.83 35.52 34.24
CA THR A 439 18.69 34.62 35.01
C THR A 439 17.95 33.33 35.35
N LEU A 440 18.61 32.17 35.16
CA LEU A 440 18.10 30.86 35.57
C LEU A 440 18.43 30.61 37.05
N TYR A 441 17.42 30.22 37.82
CA TYR A 441 17.52 29.87 39.22
C TYR A 441 17.12 28.42 39.45
N GLU A 442 18.05 27.65 39.96
CA GLU A 442 17.83 26.25 40.29
C GLU A 442 16.89 26.08 41.48
N LYS A 443 16.49 24.83 41.76
CA LYS A 443 15.76 24.49 42.96
C LYS A 443 16.47 24.99 44.21
N ASP A 444 15.70 25.50 45.18
CA ASP A 444 16.13 26.07 46.47
C ASP A 444 16.95 27.38 46.37
N GLN A 445 17.03 27.98 45.18
CA GLN A 445 17.62 29.32 45.02
C GLN A 445 16.59 30.43 45.17
N VAL A 446 17.04 31.56 45.75
CA VAL A 446 16.25 32.80 45.85
C VAL A 446 16.16 33.45 44.46
N VAL A 447 14.95 33.59 43.95
CA VAL A 447 14.67 34.13 42.59
C VAL A 447 14.51 35.66 42.60
N LEU A 448 14.02 36.23 43.72
CA LEU A 448 13.89 37.68 43.88
C LEU A 448 13.69 38.08 45.36
N THR A 449 13.89 39.36 45.65
CA THR A 449 13.65 39.99 46.98
C THR A 449 12.61 41.09 46.86
N LEU A 450 11.69 41.17 47.81
CA LEU A 450 10.64 42.19 47.87
C LEU A 450 10.73 42.97 49.20
N LYS A 451 10.25 44.23 49.20
CA LYS A 451 10.06 45.03 50.38
C LYS A 451 8.62 45.52 50.50
N THR A 452 8.12 45.60 51.73
CA THR A 452 6.77 46.11 51.96
C THR A 452 6.72 47.65 51.90
N ASP A 453 5.62 48.15 51.40
CA ASP A 453 5.24 49.55 51.40
C ASP A 453 4.71 50.00 52.80
N GLU A 454 4.24 51.25 52.90
CA GLU A 454 3.67 51.82 54.12
C GLU A 454 2.41 51.07 54.62
N LYS A 455 1.71 50.36 53.76
CA LYS A 455 0.56 49.53 54.08
C LYS A 455 0.92 48.07 54.42
N GLY A 456 2.21 47.79 54.50
CA GLY A 456 2.70 46.42 54.67
C GLY A 456 2.48 45.50 53.48
N LEU A 457 2.28 46.04 52.26
CA LEU A 457 2.09 45.28 51.04
C LEU A 457 3.41 45.14 50.26
N ALA A 458 3.68 43.92 49.77
CA ALA A 458 4.70 43.64 48.77
C ALA A 458 4.07 42.91 47.60
N SER A 459 4.45 43.23 46.35
CA SER A 459 3.87 42.58 45.16
C SER A 459 4.86 42.55 44.02
N THR A 460 4.82 41.47 43.26
CA THR A 460 5.48 41.37 41.94
C THR A 460 4.56 41.88 40.84
N LYS A 461 5.08 42.02 39.60
CA LYS A 461 4.26 42.17 38.41
C LYS A 461 3.57 40.83 38.09
N LYS A 462 2.50 40.90 37.29
CA LYS A 462 1.66 39.75 36.91
C LYS A 462 2.35 38.70 36.01
N ASP A 463 3.56 38.98 35.53
CA ASP A 463 4.33 38.19 34.58
C ASP A 463 5.73 37.87 35.08
N THR A 464 6.00 38.04 36.39
CA THR A 464 7.33 37.90 36.96
C THR A 464 7.77 36.45 37.14
N LEU A 465 6.91 35.61 37.73
CA LEU A 465 7.24 34.23 38.12
C LEU A 465 6.71 33.23 37.12
N PRO A 466 7.52 32.31 36.59
CA PRO A 466 7.05 31.17 35.79
C PRO A 466 6.11 30.24 36.55
N TYR A 467 5.37 29.40 35.84
CA TYR A 467 4.60 28.30 36.40
C TYR A 467 5.46 27.47 37.34
N GLY A 468 5.09 27.37 38.62
CA GLY A 468 5.96 26.74 39.59
C GLY A 468 5.45 26.75 41.01
N HIS A 469 6.23 26.12 41.89
CA HIS A 469 6.05 26.07 43.33
C HIS A 469 7.12 26.94 43.98
N TYR A 470 6.69 27.85 44.85
CA TYR A 470 7.54 28.84 45.46
C TYR A 470 7.27 28.95 46.95
N ARG A 471 8.24 29.48 47.68
CA ARG A 471 8.10 29.88 49.08
C ARG A 471 8.55 31.33 49.24
N VAL A 472 7.73 32.12 49.93
CA VAL A 472 8.12 33.43 50.41
C VAL A 472 8.55 33.30 51.86
N ASP A 473 9.73 33.84 52.19
CA ASP A 473 10.31 33.86 53.54
C ASP A 473 10.60 35.30 53.93
N GLU A 474 10.26 35.72 55.17
CA GLU A 474 10.69 36.99 55.73
C GLU A 474 12.14 36.86 56.21
N THR A 475 13.01 37.71 55.71
CA THR A 475 14.44 37.74 56.07
C THR A 475 14.75 38.89 57.01
N LYS A 476 13.88 39.91 57.04
CA LYS A 476 14.04 41.03 57.93
C LYS A 476 12.67 41.56 58.35
N ALA A 477 12.45 41.59 59.69
CA ALA A 477 11.24 42.18 60.24
C ALA A 477 11.27 43.73 60.10
N PRO A 478 10.08 44.38 60.01
CA PRO A 478 9.99 45.83 59.94
C PRO A 478 10.27 46.47 61.35
N GLU A 479 10.46 47.79 61.39
CA GLU A 479 10.77 48.51 62.61
C GLU A 479 9.69 48.30 63.65
N GLY A 480 10.14 47.99 64.91
CA GLY A 480 9.25 47.74 66.03
C GLY A 480 8.69 46.32 66.15
N TYR A 481 9.15 45.41 65.31
CA TYR A 481 8.73 44.01 65.32
C TYR A 481 9.95 43.08 65.53
N LEU A 482 9.69 41.93 66.14
CA LEU A 482 10.62 40.82 66.25
C LEU A 482 10.45 39.90 65.01
N ASN A 483 11.54 39.26 64.59
CA ASN A 483 11.49 38.26 63.53
C ASN A 483 10.93 36.90 64.06
N GLU A 484 9.76 36.96 64.66
CA GLU A 484 9.06 35.88 65.33
C GLU A 484 7.58 35.88 64.89
N GLY A 485 7.01 34.70 64.62
CA GLY A 485 5.66 34.54 64.21
C GLY A 485 5.51 33.62 62.95
N LYS A 486 4.60 33.94 62.07
CA LYS A 486 4.48 33.25 60.78
C LYS A 486 5.39 33.94 59.77
N LEU A 487 6.57 33.38 59.52
CA LEU A 487 7.63 33.99 58.71
C LEU A 487 7.70 33.48 57.27
N SER A 488 6.89 32.47 56.93
CA SER A 488 6.98 31.78 55.65
C SER A 488 5.61 31.37 55.14
N GLN A 489 5.45 31.36 53.81
CA GLN A 489 4.27 30.87 53.10
C GLN A 489 4.65 30.27 51.75
N GLU A 490 4.23 29.02 51.50
CA GLU A 490 4.33 28.40 50.18
C GLU A 490 3.15 28.77 49.28
N PHE A 491 3.39 28.81 47.96
CA PHE A 491 2.39 29.15 46.98
C PHE A 491 2.74 28.57 45.58
N HIS A 492 1.74 28.52 44.69
CA HIS A 492 1.89 28.07 43.33
C HIS A 492 1.47 29.15 42.34
N ILE A 493 2.23 29.31 41.28
CA ILE A 493 1.83 30.06 40.07
C ILE A 493 1.30 29.06 39.06
N THR A 494 -0.02 29.16 38.74
CA THR A 494 -0.73 28.22 37.86
C THR A 494 -1.56 28.90 36.78
N GLU A 495 -1.80 30.19 36.87
CA GLU A 495 -2.64 30.96 35.97
C GLU A 495 -1.86 32.10 35.31
N ASN A 496 -1.96 32.19 33.96
CA ASN A 496 -1.25 33.19 33.19
C ASN A 496 -1.77 34.61 33.42
N GLY A 497 -0.84 35.54 33.69
CA GLY A 497 -1.13 36.97 33.89
C GLY A 497 -1.88 37.30 35.17
N LYS A 498 -2.03 36.36 36.12
CA LYS A 498 -2.72 36.55 37.39
C LYS A 498 -1.73 36.86 38.52
N ILE A 499 -2.10 37.77 39.41
CA ILE A 499 -1.42 38.01 40.68
C ILE A 499 -2.13 37.19 41.76
N LEU A 500 -1.41 36.21 42.32
CA LEU A 500 -1.90 35.41 43.44
C LEU A 500 -1.97 36.28 44.68
N ASP A 501 -3.13 36.34 45.34
CA ASP A 501 -3.37 37.16 46.50
C ASP A 501 -3.15 36.38 47.82
N LEU A 502 -2.04 36.66 48.52
CA LEU A 502 -1.70 36.11 49.83
C LEU A 502 -1.96 37.14 50.94
N THR A 503 -2.91 38.04 50.75
CA THR A 503 -3.21 39.09 51.75
C THR A 503 -4.22 38.67 52.83
N ALA A 504 -4.89 37.52 52.69
CA ALA A 504 -5.78 36.98 53.70
C ALA A 504 -5.04 36.66 54.99
N LYS A 505 -5.74 36.68 56.13
CA LYS A 505 -5.14 36.47 57.47
C LYS A 505 -4.39 35.14 57.58
N GLU A 506 -4.93 34.11 56.94
CA GLU A 506 -4.40 32.74 56.94
C GLU A 506 -3.11 32.61 56.13
N THR A 507 -2.94 33.41 55.09
CA THR A 507 -1.80 33.35 54.14
C THR A 507 -0.76 34.47 54.42
N ALA A 508 -1.15 35.54 55.07
CA ALA A 508 -0.29 36.67 55.36
C ALA A 508 0.87 36.30 56.32
N ILE A 509 1.94 37.07 56.25
CA ILE A 509 3.11 36.94 57.12
C ILE A 509 2.96 37.90 58.27
N SER A 510 3.24 37.43 59.52
CA SER A 510 2.98 38.19 60.72
C SER A 510 4.17 38.12 61.72
N ASN A 511 4.44 39.25 62.43
CA ASN A 511 5.44 39.29 63.47
C ASN A 511 4.88 39.72 64.80
N GLN A 512 5.60 39.35 65.84
CA GLN A 512 5.38 39.79 67.20
C GLN A 512 5.88 41.23 67.37
N VAL A 513 5.03 42.13 67.86
CA VAL A 513 5.47 43.50 68.24
C VAL A 513 6.44 43.45 69.38
N ILE A 514 7.50 44.32 69.38
CA ILE A 514 8.44 44.45 70.48
C ILE A 514 7.71 45.01 71.71
N ARG A 515 7.82 44.30 72.82
CA ARG A 515 7.27 44.74 74.14
C ARG A 515 8.39 44.98 75.10
N GLY A 516 8.20 45.97 75.98
CA GLY A 516 9.08 46.27 77.06
C GLY A 516 8.30 46.38 78.36
N ASP A 517 8.91 46.04 79.45
CA ASP A 517 8.42 46.20 80.77
C ASP A 517 8.89 47.55 81.34
N LEU A 518 8.05 48.18 82.14
CA LEU A 518 8.40 49.41 82.90
C LEU A 518 8.33 49.13 84.41
N GLU A 519 9.49 49.19 85.03
CA GLU A 519 9.55 49.02 86.44
C GLU A 519 9.69 50.41 87.12
N PHE A 520 8.82 50.65 88.08
CA PHE A 520 8.87 51.85 88.89
C PHE A 520 9.41 51.54 90.27
N VAL A 521 10.42 52.28 90.70
CA VAL A 521 10.95 52.22 92.06
C VAL A 521 10.54 53.45 92.78
N LYS A 522 9.76 53.31 93.83
CA LYS A 522 9.43 54.40 94.71
C LYS A 522 10.57 54.63 95.69
N VAL A 523 11.14 55.86 95.73
CA VAL A 523 12.19 56.25 96.60
C VAL A 523 11.73 57.37 97.55
N SER A 524 12.31 57.50 98.72
CA SER A 524 12.03 58.62 99.63
C SER A 524 12.68 59.89 99.11
N ASP A 525 12.02 61.03 99.35
CA ASP A 525 12.51 62.35 98.99
C ASP A 525 13.72 62.73 99.95
N GLY A 526 14.90 62.56 99.45
CA GLY A 526 16.14 62.90 100.15
C GLY A 526 17.19 61.77 100.29
N ASP A 527 16.83 60.47 99.97
CA ASP A 527 17.76 59.37 100.26
C ASP A 527 17.96 58.42 99.07
N LEU A 528 17.18 58.50 97.96
CA LEU A 528 17.24 57.64 96.78
C LEU A 528 17.24 56.11 97.08
N ASN A 529 16.93 55.66 98.24
CA ASN A 529 16.87 54.26 98.65
C ASN A 529 15.53 53.65 98.26
N ARG A 530 15.55 52.36 97.76
CA ARG A 530 14.38 51.58 97.49
C ARG A 530 13.51 51.45 98.76
N LEU A 531 12.26 51.83 98.67
CA LEU A 531 11.28 51.52 99.74
C LEU A 531 10.86 50.09 99.57
N ALA A 532 11.09 49.21 100.54
CA ALA A 532 10.55 47.88 100.57
C ALA A 532 9.01 47.89 100.52
N ASN A 533 8.38 46.97 99.80
CA ASN A 533 6.93 46.78 99.78
C ASN A 533 6.43 46.46 101.16
#